data_101605116d3745f623c6715146fc0f33
#
_entry.id   101605116d3745f623c6715146fc0f33
#
_cell.length_a   1.000
_cell.length_b   1.000
_cell.length_c   1.000
_cell.angle_alpha   90.00
_cell.angle_beta   90.00
_cell.angle_gamma   90.00
#
_symmetry.space_group_name_H-M   'P 1'
#
loop_
_entity.id
_entity.type
_entity.pdbx_description
1 polymer ?
#
loop_
_entity_poly.entity_id
_entity_poly.type
_entity_poly.pdbx_seq_one_letter_code
_entity_poly.pdbx_strand_id
1 'polypeptide(L)'
;MSAIEIVKVTDKKGLKQFIDFNHQLYKKSPYAAPEIREDMLYTLDPKQNEAFEFCDCECYLAKRDGKVVGRVAAIINRKANQKWDVKVVRFGWIDFIDDAKVARKLLEQVEAFGRAHGMEKIQGPLGFTDFDPEGTLIEGFDELDTMGTLYNYDYYPRIFEQLGFEKAVDWVEQIIKMPTHIPEKHKRVAELISKRYNLTVRSLRNKKDVQEFGPKIFGIINQAYSKLFGYSEMSARQAAHYISEYLPSIDLNMVCIIQEADTGELVATAISMPSMTRALQRAHGRLFPLGWIHMLDALHWHRPEIVDLMLIAVRPDHQNRGLNALLFSHLIPIYQQMGFKYAVVYPQLETNSRGVGLWDDLSPRTHRRRRCYTKPL
;
A
#
# COMPACT_ATOMS: atom_id res chain seq x y z
N MET A 1 14.88 -12.14 -33.37
CA MET A 1 14.02 -11.36 -32.44
C MET A 1 14.33 -9.90 -32.65
N SER A 2 13.32 -9.06 -32.81
CA SER A 2 13.48 -7.60 -32.97
C SER A 2 14.14 -6.95 -31.75
N ALA A 3 14.84 -5.85 -31.98
CA ALA A 3 15.54 -5.12 -30.93
C ALA A 3 14.55 -4.54 -29.89
N ILE A 4 14.96 -4.52 -28.64
CA ILE A 4 14.23 -3.83 -27.57
C ILE A 4 14.78 -2.42 -27.49
N GLU A 5 13.93 -1.44 -27.73
CA GLU A 5 14.20 -0.03 -27.58
C GLU A 5 13.74 0.45 -26.21
N ILE A 6 14.57 1.23 -25.49
CA ILE A 6 14.17 1.89 -24.25
C ILE A 6 13.91 3.36 -24.53
N VAL A 7 12.73 3.84 -24.09
CA VAL A 7 12.30 5.22 -24.29
C VAL A 7 12.02 5.86 -22.93
N LYS A 8 12.71 6.95 -22.65
CA LYS A 8 12.42 7.78 -21.46
C LYS A 8 11.09 8.51 -21.66
N VAL A 9 10.24 8.48 -20.66
CA VAL A 9 8.96 9.20 -20.67
C VAL A 9 9.20 10.67 -20.33
N THR A 10 8.89 11.55 -21.27
CA THR A 10 9.12 13.00 -21.14
C THR A 10 7.85 13.84 -21.36
N ASP A 11 6.78 13.19 -21.78
CA ASP A 11 5.52 13.88 -22.11
C ASP A 11 4.27 13.12 -21.62
N LYS A 12 3.12 13.78 -21.71
CA LYS A 12 1.83 13.21 -21.29
C LYS A 12 1.43 11.96 -22.11
N LYS A 13 1.88 11.85 -23.37
CA LYS A 13 1.58 10.69 -24.21
C LYS A 13 2.35 9.48 -23.73
N GLY A 14 3.63 9.63 -23.45
CA GLY A 14 4.47 8.59 -22.86
C GLY A 14 3.96 8.15 -21.48
N LEU A 15 3.55 9.11 -20.63
CA LEU A 15 2.98 8.80 -19.32
C LEU A 15 1.69 7.98 -19.44
N LYS A 16 0.81 8.32 -20.38
CA LYS A 16 -0.38 7.50 -20.64
C LYS A 16 -0.02 6.10 -21.11
N GLN A 17 0.98 5.94 -21.98
CA GLN A 17 1.46 4.61 -22.40
C GLN A 17 2.03 3.82 -21.21
N PHE A 18 2.72 4.49 -20.30
CA PHE A 18 3.27 3.89 -19.07
C PHE A 18 2.16 3.30 -18.19
N ILE A 19 1.11 4.07 -17.93
CA ILE A 19 -0.04 3.64 -17.13
C ILE A 19 -0.85 2.55 -17.87
N ASP A 20 -1.15 2.77 -19.13
CA ASP A 20 -1.97 1.86 -19.95
C ASP A 20 -1.31 0.48 -20.12
N PHE A 21 0.01 0.36 -20.02
CA PHE A 21 0.69 -0.93 -20.15
C PHE A 21 0.31 -1.89 -19.02
N ASN A 22 0.26 -1.45 -17.77
CA ASN A 22 -0.20 -2.29 -16.66
C ASN A 22 -1.62 -2.79 -16.88
N HIS A 23 -2.54 -1.88 -17.25
CA HIS A 23 -3.94 -2.25 -17.53
C HIS A 23 -4.06 -3.26 -18.66
N GLN A 24 -3.21 -3.18 -19.68
CA GLN A 24 -3.21 -4.13 -20.79
C GLN A 24 -2.63 -5.48 -20.40
N LEU A 25 -1.53 -5.49 -19.64
CA LEU A 25 -0.83 -6.70 -19.21
C LEU A 25 -1.74 -7.57 -18.34
N TYR A 26 -2.46 -6.95 -17.39
CA TYR A 26 -3.30 -7.68 -16.43
C TYR A 26 -4.79 -7.73 -16.81
N LYS A 27 -5.18 -7.24 -17.98
CA LYS A 27 -6.59 -7.16 -18.40
C LYS A 27 -7.37 -8.47 -18.26
N LYS A 28 -6.71 -9.61 -18.41
CA LYS A 28 -7.34 -10.95 -18.35
C LYS A 28 -7.16 -11.62 -16.98
N SER A 29 -6.44 -11.02 -16.06
CA SER A 29 -6.26 -11.58 -14.72
C SER A 29 -7.54 -11.43 -13.92
N PRO A 30 -8.09 -12.52 -13.35
CA PRO A 30 -9.24 -12.43 -12.45
C PRO A 30 -8.84 -11.95 -11.05
N TYR A 31 -7.54 -11.86 -10.77
CA TYR A 31 -6.98 -11.57 -9.44
C TYR A 31 -6.46 -10.15 -9.31
N ALA A 32 -5.92 -9.55 -10.38
CA ALA A 32 -5.34 -8.21 -10.34
C ALA A 32 -6.36 -7.13 -10.00
N ALA A 33 -5.99 -6.22 -9.11
CA ALA A 33 -6.66 -4.93 -8.90
C ALA A 33 -6.05 -3.92 -9.89
N PRO A 34 -6.81 -3.39 -10.86
CA PRO A 34 -6.27 -2.37 -11.75
C PRO A 34 -5.90 -1.10 -10.97
N GLU A 35 -4.75 -0.51 -11.30
CA GLU A 35 -4.38 0.82 -10.79
C GLU A 35 -5.47 1.85 -11.17
N ILE A 36 -5.75 2.80 -10.28
CA ILE A 36 -6.62 3.93 -10.63
C ILE A 36 -5.82 4.87 -11.52
N ARG A 37 -6.31 5.04 -12.76
CA ARG A 37 -5.60 5.82 -13.79
C ARG A 37 -5.37 7.26 -13.38
N GLU A 38 -6.38 7.86 -12.77
CA GLU A 38 -6.34 9.25 -12.32
C GLU A 38 -5.30 9.44 -11.21
N ASP A 39 -5.25 8.53 -10.26
CA ASP A 39 -4.25 8.52 -9.17
C ASP A 39 -2.83 8.36 -9.72
N MET A 40 -2.65 7.47 -10.69
CA MET A 40 -1.35 7.27 -11.33
C MET A 40 -0.87 8.51 -12.11
N LEU A 41 -1.81 9.24 -12.75
CA LEU A 41 -1.49 10.51 -13.42
C LEU A 41 -1.03 11.58 -12.42
N TYR A 42 -1.65 11.63 -11.24
CA TYR A 42 -1.23 12.51 -10.14
C TYR A 42 0.13 12.05 -9.57
N THR A 43 0.24 10.78 -9.21
CA THR A 43 1.42 10.18 -8.56
C THR A 43 2.71 10.43 -9.36
N LEU A 44 2.64 10.33 -10.68
CA LEU A 44 3.79 10.49 -11.57
C LEU A 44 3.92 11.92 -12.17
N ASP A 45 3.10 12.89 -11.76
CA ASP A 45 3.22 14.28 -12.22
C ASP A 45 4.07 15.11 -11.23
N PRO A 46 5.30 15.54 -11.62
CA PRO A 46 6.17 16.31 -10.74
C PRO A 46 5.62 17.69 -10.36
N LYS A 47 4.53 18.16 -11.00
CA LYS A 47 3.89 19.42 -10.66
C LYS A 47 2.81 19.28 -9.61
N GLN A 48 2.33 18.07 -9.37
CA GLN A 48 1.22 17.78 -8.48
C GLN A 48 1.64 17.01 -7.23
N ASN A 49 2.46 15.97 -7.39
CA ASN A 49 2.85 15.12 -6.28
C ASN A 49 4.00 15.72 -5.47
N GLU A 50 3.74 15.97 -4.19
CA GLU A 50 4.71 16.52 -3.24
C GLU A 50 5.94 15.63 -3.02
N ALA A 51 5.86 14.34 -3.34
CA ALA A 51 7.01 13.44 -3.23
C ALA A 51 8.20 13.91 -4.08
N PHE A 52 7.97 14.64 -5.16
CA PHE A 52 9.04 15.21 -6.00
C PHE A 52 9.85 16.32 -5.31
N GLU A 53 9.40 16.86 -4.17
CA GLU A 53 10.20 17.79 -3.36
C GLU A 53 11.46 17.08 -2.79
N PHE A 54 11.39 15.78 -2.55
CA PHE A 54 12.47 14.99 -1.97
C PHE A 54 12.83 13.72 -2.75
N CYS A 55 12.16 13.46 -3.85
CA CYS A 55 12.47 12.35 -4.75
C CYS A 55 12.86 12.85 -6.14
N ASP A 56 13.84 12.18 -6.74
CA ASP A 56 14.14 12.27 -8.16
C ASP A 56 13.55 11.04 -8.85
N CYS A 57 12.87 11.22 -9.99
CA CYS A 57 12.22 10.13 -10.69
C CYS A 57 12.32 10.26 -12.20
N GLU A 58 12.64 9.13 -12.85
CA GLU A 58 12.55 8.97 -14.29
C GLU A 58 11.77 7.70 -14.64
N CYS A 59 10.83 7.83 -15.59
CA CYS A 59 10.04 6.71 -16.08
C CYS A 59 10.54 6.24 -17.43
N TYR A 60 10.57 4.93 -17.65
CA TYR A 60 11.02 4.30 -18.89
C TYR A 60 10.03 3.28 -19.42
N LEU A 61 9.94 3.20 -20.74
CA LEU A 61 9.19 2.21 -21.50
C LEU A 61 10.15 1.33 -22.30
N ALA A 62 9.98 0.03 -22.24
CA ALA A 62 10.57 -0.90 -23.19
C ALA A 62 9.59 -1.11 -24.37
N LYS A 63 10.09 -0.94 -25.60
CA LYS A 63 9.31 -1.15 -26.82
C LYS A 63 9.94 -2.21 -27.70
N ARG A 64 9.10 -2.99 -28.36
CA ARG A 64 9.48 -3.96 -29.39
C ARG A 64 8.51 -3.82 -30.57
N ASP A 65 9.04 -3.57 -31.76
CA ASP A 65 8.22 -3.30 -32.96
C ASP A 65 7.16 -2.21 -32.73
N GLY A 66 7.57 -1.13 -32.05
CA GLY A 66 6.70 0.00 -31.72
C GLY A 66 5.68 -0.25 -30.60
N LYS A 67 5.53 -1.49 -30.09
CA LYS A 67 4.61 -1.84 -29.00
C LYS A 67 5.33 -1.79 -27.66
N VAL A 68 4.67 -1.27 -26.62
CA VAL A 68 5.16 -1.30 -25.24
C VAL A 68 5.14 -2.75 -24.75
N VAL A 69 6.27 -3.22 -24.22
CA VAL A 69 6.47 -4.58 -23.67
C VAL A 69 6.95 -4.56 -22.23
N GLY A 70 7.19 -3.37 -21.67
CA GLY A 70 7.53 -3.20 -20.26
C GLY A 70 7.60 -1.72 -19.86
N ARG A 71 7.57 -1.48 -18.55
CA ARG A 71 7.70 -0.16 -17.92
C ARG A 71 8.50 -0.25 -16.63
N VAL A 72 9.13 0.83 -16.19
CA VAL A 72 9.74 0.97 -14.87
C VAL A 72 9.92 2.44 -14.52
N ALA A 73 9.78 2.78 -13.24
CA ALA A 73 10.20 4.06 -12.68
C ALA A 73 11.50 3.86 -11.89
N ALA A 74 12.52 4.69 -12.19
CA ALA A 74 13.74 4.84 -11.40
C ALA A 74 13.53 5.97 -10.39
N ILE A 75 13.74 5.73 -9.10
CA ILE A 75 13.40 6.67 -8.04
C ILE A 75 14.55 6.77 -7.04
N ILE A 76 14.93 7.97 -6.67
CA ILE A 76 15.84 8.24 -5.54
C ILE A 76 15.07 9.02 -4.50
N ASN A 77 14.75 8.39 -3.38
CA ASN A 77 14.15 9.07 -2.23
C ASN A 77 15.29 9.57 -1.32
N ARG A 78 15.63 10.87 -1.46
CA ARG A 78 16.71 11.50 -0.68
C ARG A 78 16.45 11.47 0.83
N LYS A 79 15.20 11.61 1.23
CA LYS A 79 14.77 11.58 2.64
C LYS A 79 15.01 10.21 3.27
N ALA A 80 14.58 9.14 2.59
CA ALA A 80 14.81 7.78 3.05
C ALA A 80 16.30 7.45 3.05
N ASN A 81 17.04 7.77 1.99
CA ASN A 81 18.47 7.54 1.91
C ASN A 81 19.24 8.23 3.05
N GLN A 82 18.90 9.48 3.37
CA GLN A 82 19.49 10.21 4.49
C GLN A 82 19.12 9.58 5.85
N LYS A 83 17.84 9.24 6.05
CA LYS A 83 17.35 8.67 7.32
C LYS A 83 18.00 7.33 7.64
N TRP A 84 18.17 6.49 6.63
CA TRP A 84 18.69 5.13 6.78
C TRP A 84 20.19 5.02 6.54
N ASP A 85 20.86 6.14 6.25
CA ASP A 85 22.28 6.22 5.90
C ASP A 85 22.68 5.21 4.79
N VAL A 86 21.92 5.27 3.68
CA VAL A 86 22.10 4.39 2.53
C VAL A 86 22.12 5.17 1.24
N LYS A 87 22.73 4.57 0.18
CA LYS A 87 22.77 5.11 -1.17
C LYS A 87 22.02 4.16 -2.12
N VAL A 88 20.72 4.28 -2.14
CA VAL A 88 19.82 3.37 -2.86
C VAL A 88 19.06 4.10 -3.95
N VAL A 89 19.07 3.55 -5.17
CA VAL A 89 18.09 3.82 -6.20
C VAL A 89 16.99 2.76 -6.12
N ARG A 90 15.74 3.20 -6.10
CA ARG A 90 14.57 2.32 -6.12
C ARG A 90 14.14 2.06 -7.56
N PHE A 91 13.62 0.85 -7.85
CA PHE A 91 12.78 0.63 -9.02
C PHE A 91 11.34 0.43 -8.55
N GLY A 92 10.41 1.19 -9.13
CA GLY A 92 8.98 1.11 -8.81
C GLY A 92 8.15 0.92 -10.08
N TRP A 93 6.88 0.54 -9.93
CA TRP A 93 5.95 0.34 -11.04
C TRP A 93 6.55 -0.44 -12.21
N ILE A 94 7.35 -1.48 -11.89
CA ILE A 94 7.98 -2.32 -12.90
C ILE A 94 6.99 -3.37 -13.40
N ASP A 95 6.73 -3.34 -14.71
CA ASP A 95 5.95 -4.37 -15.39
C ASP A 95 6.63 -4.77 -16.71
N PHE A 96 6.58 -6.05 -17.04
CA PHE A 96 7.15 -6.57 -18.27
C PHE A 96 6.46 -7.88 -18.69
N ILE A 97 6.50 -8.18 -19.98
CA ILE A 97 6.09 -9.49 -20.50
C ILE A 97 7.07 -10.57 -20.06
N ASP A 98 6.70 -11.85 -20.10
CA ASP A 98 7.60 -12.98 -19.76
C ASP A 98 8.80 -13.06 -20.70
N ASP A 99 9.72 -12.12 -20.54
CA ASP A 99 10.98 -12.03 -21.26
C ASP A 99 12.06 -11.34 -20.38
N ALA A 100 12.99 -12.14 -19.89
CA ALA A 100 14.10 -11.65 -19.06
C ALA A 100 14.96 -10.56 -19.73
N LYS A 101 14.99 -10.51 -21.07
CA LYS A 101 15.72 -9.45 -21.78
C LYS A 101 15.03 -8.09 -21.64
N VAL A 102 13.69 -8.08 -21.60
CA VAL A 102 12.92 -6.85 -21.36
C VAL A 102 13.16 -6.34 -19.95
N ALA A 103 13.03 -7.21 -18.94
CA ALA A 103 13.30 -6.86 -17.56
C ALA A 103 14.72 -6.33 -17.36
N ARG A 104 15.72 -7.04 -17.91
CA ARG A 104 17.14 -6.62 -17.87
C ARG A 104 17.32 -5.20 -18.44
N LYS A 105 16.79 -4.93 -19.63
CA LYS A 105 16.94 -3.62 -20.29
C LYS A 105 16.30 -2.48 -19.50
N LEU A 106 15.17 -2.72 -18.84
CA LEU A 106 14.52 -1.76 -17.96
C LEU A 106 15.37 -1.49 -16.70
N LEU A 107 15.83 -2.55 -16.04
CA LEU A 107 16.64 -2.44 -14.83
C LEU A 107 18.01 -1.82 -15.10
N GLU A 108 18.64 -2.08 -16.26
CA GLU A 108 19.86 -1.40 -16.71
C GLU A 108 19.68 0.15 -16.73
N GLN A 109 18.48 0.67 -17.05
CA GLN A 109 18.22 2.11 -16.99
C GLN A 109 18.15 2.62 -15.55
N VAL A 110 17.53 1.86 -14.66
CA VAL A 110 17.48 2.21 -13.21
C VAL A 110 18.89 2.21 -12.62
N GLU A 111 19.70 1.20 -12.98
CA GLU A 111 21.11 1.12 -12.56
C GLU A 111 21.93 2.32 -13.09
N ALA A 112 21.76 2.66 -14.37
CA ALA A 112 22.45 3.81 -14.98
C ALA A 112 22.04 5.13 -14.30
N PHE A 113 20.76 5.32 -14.04
CA PHE A 113 20.23 6.46 -13.29
C PHE A 113 20.83 6.50 -11.87
N GLY A 114 20.86 5.37 -11.17
CA GLY A 114 21.45 5.26 -9.85
C GLY A 114 22.94 5.63 -9.83
N ARG A 115 23.74 5.04 -10.73
CA ARG A 115 25.19 5.35 -10.85
C ARG A 115 25.44 6.82 -11.15
N ALA A 116 24.65 7.43 -12.04
CA ALA A 116 24.76 8.85 -12.37
C ALA A 116 24.53 9.77 -11.16
N HIS A 117 23.79 9.30 -10.16
CA HIS A 117 23.50 10.04 -8.93
C HIS A 117 24.30 9.54 -7.71
N GLY A 118 25.32 8.70 -7.92
CA GLY A 118 26.18 8.22 -6.83
C GLY A 118 25.55 7.20 -5.90
N MET A 119 24.51 6.48 -6.38
CA MET A 119 23.93 5.37 -5.62
C MET A 119 24.82 4.12 -5.71
N GLU A 120 24.74 3.27 -4.69
CA GLU A 120 25.57 2.06 -4.55
C GLU A 120 24.74 0.77 -4.68
N LYS A 121 23.43 0.86 -4.51
CA LYS A 121 22.50 -0.29 -4.59
C LYS A 121 21.26 0.05 -5.37
N ILE A 122 20.71 -0.95 -6.06
CA ILE A 122 19.37 -0.92 -6.62
C ILE A 122 18.45 -1.78 -5.75
N GLN A 123 17.23 -1.29 -5.46
CA GLN A 123 16.28 -1.94 -4.56
C GLN A 123 14.84 -1.69 -5.00
N GLY A 124 13.96 -2.69 -4.86
CA GLY A 124 12.55 -2.57 -5.19
C GLY A 124 11.84 -3.93 -5.40
N PRO A 125 10.59 -3.90 -5.89
CA PRO A 125 9.81 -2.71 -6.23
C PRO A 125 9.45 -1.88 -4.99
N LEU A 126 9.66 -0.56 -5.08
CA LEU A 126 9.30 0.43 -4.06
C LEU A 126 8.88 1.71 -4.77
N GLY A 127 7.82 2.36 -4.29
CA GLY A 127 7.40 3.67 -4.78
C GLY A 127 8.19 4.83 -4.18
N PHE A 128 7.61 6.02 -4.24
CA PHE A 128 8.19 7.23 -3.62
C PHE A 128 8.22 7.08 -2.09
N THR A 129 7.11 6.59 -1.52
CA THR A 129 6.90 6.44 -0.07
C THR A 129 6.26 5.09 0.24
N ASP A 130 6.14 4.75 1.51
CA ASP A 130 5.48 3.52 2.00
C ASP A 130 3.95 3.52 1.81
N PHE A 131 3.38 4.58 1.27
CA PHE A 131 1.97 4.64 0.86
C PHE A 131 1.77 4.27 -0.61
N ASP A 132 2.86 4.14 -1.35
CA ASP A 132 2.84 3.59 -2.70
C ASP A 132 2.96 2.05 -2.64
N PRO A 133 2.52 1.33 -3.68
CA PRO A 133 2.65 -0.12 -3.72
C PRO A 133 4.09 -0.61 -3.61
N GLU A 134 4.32 -1.63 -2.79
CA GLU A 134 5.63 -2.20 -2.49
C GLU A 134 5.68 -3.70 -2.75
N GLY A 135 6.85 -4.17 -3.15
CA GLY A 135 7.20 -5.58 -3.28
C GLY A 135 6.59 -6.31 -4.47
N THR A 136 7.31 -7.31 -4.93
CA THR A 136 6.89 -8.28 -5.94
C THR A 136 6.14 -9.42 -5.28
N LEU A 137 4.94 -9.76 -5.77
CA LEU A 137 4.21 -10.95 -5.33
C LEU A 137 5.06 -12.19 -5.60
N ILE A 138 5.27 -13.03 -4.58
CA ILE A 138 6.04 -14.28 -4.64
C ILE A 138 5.23 -15.51 -4.23
N GLU A 139 4.11 -15.32 -3.51
CA GLU A 139 3.16 -16.36 -3.12
C GLU A 139 1.73 -15.80 -3.21
N GLY A 140 0.74 -16.64 -3.55
CA GLY A 140 -0.68 -16.26 -3.63
C GLY A 140 -1.06 -15.61 -4.95
N PHE A 141 -0.50 -16.08 -6.07
CA PHE A 141 -0.81 -15.57 -7.42
C PHE A 141 -2.25 -15.81 -7.85
N ASP A 142 -2.96 -16.72 -7.19
CA ASP A 142 -4.36 -17.11 -7.37
C ASP A 142 -5.29 -16.47 -6.31
N GLU A 143 -4.79 -15.56 -5.51
CA GLU A 143 -5.56 -14.79 -4.53
C GLU A 143 -5.91 -13.40 -5.06
N LEU A 144 -7.09 -12.90 -4.68
CA LEU A 144 -7.55 -11.58 -5.09
C LEU A 144 -6.66 -10.48 -4.52
N ASP A 145 -6.15 -9.62 -5.39
CA ASP A 145 -5.32 -8.47 -5.01
C ASP A 145 -6.12 -7.39 -4.28
N THR A 146 -5.44 -6.44 -3.65
CA THR A 146 -6.05 -5.28 -3.00
C THR A 146 -5.71 -3.99 -3.76
N MET A 147 -6.48 -2.94 -3.52
CA MET A 147 -6.27 -1.63 -4.14
C MET A 147 -4.90 -1.01 -3.79
N GLY A 148 -4.34 -1.34 -2.64
CA GLY A 148 -3.06 -0.80 -2.17
C GLY A 148 -1.83 -1.57 -2.59
N THR A 149 -1.97 -2.61 -3.42
CA THR A 149 -0.87 -3.46 -3.87
C THR A 149 -0.86 -3.62 -5.38
N LEU A 150 0.27 -4.06 -5.94
CA LEU A 150 0.38 -4.38 -7.38
C LEU A 150 0.43 -5.89 -7.57
N TYR A 151 -0.42 -6.40 -8.46
CA TYR A 151 -0.36 -7.77 -8.92
C TYR A 151 0.80 -7.94 -9.91
N ASN A 152 1.46 -9.10 -9.87
CA ASN A 152 2.38 -9.53 -10.90
C ASN A 152 2.24 -11.04 -11.14
N TYR A 153 2.61 -11.49 -12.34
CA TYR A 153 2.66 -12.91 -12.67
C TYR A 153 3.84 -13.64 -12.00
N ASP A 154 3.77 -14.95 -11.91
CA ASP A 154 4.71 -15.85 -11.24
C ASP A 154 6.12 -15.88 -11.86
N TYR A 155 6.27 -15.42 -13.11
CA TYR A 155 7.60 -15.34 -13.74
C TYR A 155 8.48 -14.19 -13.20
N TYR A 156 7.92 -13.18 -12.50
CA TYR A 156 8.70 -12.04 -11.99
C TYR A 156 9.79 -12.46 -11.00
N PRO A 157 9.50 -13.20 -9.89
CA PRO A 157 10.53 -13.63 -8.96
C PRO A 157 11.65 -14.38 -9.64
N ARG A 158 11.33 -15.35 -10.48
CA ARG A 158 12.28 -16.14 -11.24
C ARG A 158 13.22 -15.26 -12.10
N ILE A 159 12.65 -14.24 -12.77
CA ILE A 159 13.44 -13.34 -13.61
C ILE A 159 14.34 -12.44 -12.76
N PHE A 160 13.88 -11.88 -11.64
CA PHE A 160 14.72 -11.08 -10.77
C PHE A 160 15.90 -11.89 -10.21
N GLU A 161 15.66 -13.12 -9.78
CA GLU A 161 16.73 -14.03 -9.31
C GLU A 161 17.72 -14.37 -10.41
N GLN A 162 17.27 -14.63 -11.65
CA GLN A 162 18.14 -14.82 -12.83
C GLN A 162 18.97 -13.58 -13.17
N LEU A 163 18.51 -12.38 -12.80
CA LEU A 163 19.22 -11.13 -12.98
C LEU A 163 20.16 -10.77 -11.81
N GLY A 164 20.31 -11.69 -10.85
CA GLY A 164 21.22 -11.56 -9.71
C GLY A 164 20.68 -10.72 -8.56
N PHE A 165 19.36 -10.53 -8.50
CA PHE A 165 18.73 -9.88 -7.35
C PHE A 165 18.53 -10.87 -6.21
N GLU A 166 18.70 -10.38 -4.99
CA GLU A 166 18.53 -11.12 -3.76
C GLU A 166 17.41 -10.50 -2.91
N LYS A 167 16.89 -11.27 -1.96
CA LYS A 167 15.91 -10.79 -1.00
C LYS A 167 16.47 -9.65 -0.14
N ALA A 168 15.79 -8.52 -0.09
CA ALA A 168 16.02 -7.48 0.91
C ALA A 168 15.10 -7.68 2.11
N VAL A 169 13.78 -7.78 1.90
CA VAL A 169 12.76 -7.99 2.92
C VAL A 169 11.50 -8.56 2.27
N ASP A 170 10.69 -9.29 3.06
CA ASP A 170 9.36 -9.73 2.65
C ASP A 170 8.27 -9.02 3.45
N TRP A 171 7.11 -8.86 2.82
CA TRP A 171 5.84 -8.53 3.48
C TRP A 171 4.91 -9.73 3.41
N VAL A 172 4.14 -9.92 4.46
CA VAL A 172 3.06 -10.92 4.54
C VAL A 172 1.71 -10.24 4.56
N GLU A 173 0.77 -10.82 3.85
CA GLU A 173 -0.63 -10.40 3.84
C GLU A 173 -1.48 -11.53 4.38
N GLN A 174 -2.35 -11.21 5.32
CA GLN A 174 -3.17 -12.20 6.02
C GLN A 174 -4.64 -12.01 5.68
N ILE A 175 -5.37 -13.11 5.57
CA ILE A 175 -6.83 -13.12 5.49
C ILE A 175 -7.39 -13.76 6.75
N ILE A 176 -8.40 -13.12 7.31
CA ILE A 176 -9.06 -13.51 8.56
C ILE A 176 -10.52 -13.77 8.24
N LYS A 177 -11.05 -14.91 8.64
CA LYS A 177 -12.49 -15.14 8.63
C LYS A 177 -13.12 -14.31 9.74
N MET A 178 -14.12 -13.51 9.42
CA MET A 178 -14.80 -12.69 10.41
C MET A 178 -15.39 -13.57 11.53
N PRO A 179 -15.01 -13.36 12.79
CA PRO A 179 -15.54 -14.16 13.89
C PRO A 179 -17.03 -13.86 14.09
N THR A 180 -17.81 -14.87 14.47
CA THR A 180 -19.24 -14.71 14.80
C THR A 180 -19.46 -13.92 16.09
N HIS A 181 -18.47 -13.99 17.00
CA HIS A 181 -18.48 -13.27 18.28
C HIS A 181 -17.07 -12.74 18.55
N ILE A 182 -16.99 -11.60 19.24
CA ILE A 182 -15.71 -11.13 19.75
C ILE A 182 -15.22 -12.16 20.78
N PRO A 183 -13.99 -12.67 20.67
CA PRO A 183 -13.45 -13.57 21.67
C PRO A 183 -13.52 -12.97 23.08
N GLU A 184 -14.01 -13.74 24.06
CA GLU A 184 -14.18 -13.25 25.44
C GLU A 184 -12.90 -12.70 26.06
N LYS A 185 -11.75 -13.27 25.70
CA LYS A 185 -10.42 -12.75 26.06
C LYS A 185 -10.27 -11.28 25.61
N HIS A 186 -10.65 -10.94 24.36
CA HIS A 186 -10.54 -9.59 23.84
C HIS A 186 -11.48 -8.60 24.56
N LYS A 187 -12.72 -9.01 24.87
CA LYS A 187 -13.66 -8.17 25.65
C LYS A 187 -13.09 -7.83 27.02
N ARG A 188 -12.63 -8.85 27.76
CA ARG A 188 -12.08 -8.66 29.11
C ARG A 188 -10.83 -7.77 29.09
N VAL A 189 -9.93 -8.02 28.12
CA VAL A 189 -8.72 -7.21 27.98
C VAL A 189 -9.08 -5.78 27.58
N ALA A 190 -10.04 -5.56 26.69
CA ALA A 190 -10.48 -4.23 26.29
C ALA A 190 -11.06 -3.44 27.48
N GLU A 191 -11.95 -4.05 28.29
CA GLU A 191 -12.49 -3.41 29.49
C GLU A 191 -11.43 -3.08 30.51
N LEU A 192 -10.50 -4.01 30.76
CA LEU A 192 -9.41 -3.80 31.72
C LEU A 192 -8.49 -2.65 31.29
N ILE A 193 -8.13 -2.61 30.01
CA ILE A 193 -7.23 -1.60 29.46
C ILE A 193 -7.89 -0.23 29.42
N SER A 194 -9.14 -0.14 28.97
CA SER A 194 -9.94 1.08 28.99
C SER A 194 -9.95 1.72 30.39
N LYS A 195 -10.20 0.92 31.42
CA LYS A 195 -10.21 1.39 32.81
C LYS A 195 -8.80 1.74 33.34
N ARG A 196 -7.82 0.84 33.08
CA ARG A 196 -6.46 0.98 33.64
C ARG A 196 -5.71 2.20 33.12
N TYR A 197 -5.89 2.49 31.83
CA TYR A 197 -5.20 3.58 31.15
C TYR A 197 -6.12 4.77 30.85
N ASN A 198 -7.34 4.75 31.37
CA ASN A 198 -8.36 5.78 31.14
C ASN A 198 -8.52 6.12 29.64
N LEU A 199 -8.77 5.09 28.82
CA LEU A 199 -8.88 5.21 27.39
C LEU A 199 -10.31 5.10 26.91
N THR A 200 -10.64 5.90 25.90
CA THR A 200 -11.91 5.82 25.15
C THR A 200 -11.67 5.39 23.72
N VAL A 201 -12.58 4.60 23.16
CA VAL A 201 -12.55 4.16 21.78
C VAL A 201 -13.83 4.59 21.06
N ARG A 202 -13.68 5.10 19.84
CA ARG A 202 -14.82 5.46 18.98
C ARG A 202 -14.41 5.54 17.51
N SER A 203 -15.39 5.52 16.62
CA SER A 203 -15.18 5.88 15.21
C SER A 203 -15.31 7.40 15.00
N LEU A 204 -14.78 7.88 13.88
CA LEU A 204 -15.07 9.24 13.43
C LEU A 204 -16.55 9.36 13.05
N ARG A 205 -17.14 10.56 13.21
CA ARG A 205 -18.59 10.76 13.04
C ARG A 205 -18.95 11.67 11.88
N ASN A 206 -18.10 12.64 11.59
CA ASN A 206 -18.40 13.70 10.62
C ASN A 206 -17.14 14.39 10.12
N LYS A 207 -17.31 15.32 9.17
CA LYS A 207 -16.22 16.11 8.58
C LYS A 207 -15.40 16.91 9.62
N LYS A 208 -16.01 17.33 10.72
CA LYS A 208 -15.31 18.07 11.78
C LYS A 208 -14.33 17.14 12.51
N ASP A 209 -14.75 15.91 12.81
CA ASP A 209 -13.84 14.88 13.34
C ASP A 209 -12.67 14.61 12.38
N VAL A 210 -12.95 14.53 11.06
CA VAL A 210 -11.90 14.32 10.05
C VAL A 210 -10.89 15.47 10.05
N GLN A 211 -11.34 16.71 10.13
CA GLN A 211 -10.48 17.90 10.17
C GLN A 211 -9.62 17.94 11.45
N GLU A 212 -10.20 17.55 12.57
CA GLU A 212 -9.52 17.54 13.87
C GLU A 212 -8.53 16.37 14.00
N PHE A 213 -8.98 15.15 13.67
CA PHE A 213 -8.20 13.93 13.92
C PHE A 213 -7.34 13.48 12.74
N GLY A 214 -7.64 13.87 11.51
CA GLY A 214 -6.86 13.50 10.34
C GLY A 214 -5.37 13.80 10.49
N PRO A 215 -4.95 15.05 10.78
CA PRO A 215 -3.53 15.35 11.00
C PRO A 215 -2.92 14.59 12.18
N LYS A 216 -3.68 14.37 13.28
CA LYS A 216 -3.22 13.62 14.45
C LYS A 216 -3.02 12.13 14.10
N ILE A 217 -3.89 11.54 13.27
CA ILE A 217 -3.78 10.17 12.78
C ILE A 217 -2.46 10.00 12.02
N PHE A 218 -2.17 10.87 11.06
CA PHE A 218 -0.91 10.81 10.30
C PHE A 218 0.31 11.09 11.19
N GLY A 219 0.18 11.93 12.22
CA GLY A 219 1.22 12.12 13.24
C GLY A 219 1.56 10.82 14.00
N ILE A 220 0.54 10.02 14.38
CA ILE A 220 0.77 8.72 15.02
C ILE A 220 1.36 7.70 14.04
N ILE A 221 0.89 7.67 12.79
CA ILE A 221 1.44 6.81 11.75
C ILE A 221 2.93 7.09 11.56
N ASN A 222 3.32 8.35 11.43
CA ASN A 222 4.73 8.75 11.32
C ASN A 222 5.57 8.23 12.51
N GLN A 223 5.06 8.35 13.74
CA GLN A 223 5.75 7.86 14.93
C GLN A 223 5.84 6.33 14.97
N ALA A 224 4.71 5.65 14.72
CA ALA A 224 4.60 4.20 14.83
C ALA A 224 5.43 3.48 13.78
N TYR A 225 5.51 4.03 12.56
CA TYR A 225 6.17 3.42 11.40
C TYR A 225 7.61 3.89 11.21
N SER A 226 8.09 4.84 12.02
CA SER A 226 9.42 5.46 11.88
C SER A 226 10.59 4.49 11.79
N LYS A 227 10.44 3.28 12.33
CA LYS A 227 11.47 2.22 12.36
C LYS A 227 11.23 1.10 11.34
N LEU A 228 10.19 1.20 10.52
CA LEU A 228 9.91 0.21 9.49
C LEU A 228 10.86 0.39 8.31
N PHE A 229 11.19 -0.72 7.65
CA PHE A 229 12.11 -0.76 6.52
C PHE A 229 11.73 0.24 5.43
N GLY A 230 12.68 1.10 5.06
CA GLY A 230 12.50 2.07 3.97
C GLY A 230 11.63 3.28 4.30
N TYR A 231 10.96 3.29 5.46
CA TYR A 231 10.00 4.33 5.83
C TYR A 231 10.61 5.73 5.84
N SER A 232 9.94 6.65 5.15
CA SER A 232 10.20 8.09 5.22
C SER A 232 8.97 8.84 5.74
N GLU A 233 9.17 9.78 6.67
CA GLU A 233 8.08 10.50 7.30
C GLU A 233 7.28 11.32 6.28
N MET A 234 5.96 11.18 6.36
CA MET A 234 5.03 11.96 5.56
C MET A 234 5.00 13.40 6.04
N SER A 235 5.08 14.35 5.12
CA SER A 235 4.92 15.77 5.42
C SER A 235 3.47 16.11 5.77
N ALA A 236 3.26 17.25 6.44
CA ALA A 236 1.90 17.74 6.73
C ALA A 236 1.09 17.98 5.43
N ARG A 237 1.75 18.37 4.35
CA ARG A 237 1.12 18.60 3.04
C ARG A 237 0.69 17.29 2.39
N GLN A 238 1.56 16.27 2.40
CA GLN A 238 1.18 14.92 1.95
C GLN A 238 0.02 14.36 2.77
N ALA A 239 0.07 14.48 4.10
CA ALA A 239 -1.02 14.06 4.98
C ALA A 239 -2.35 14.76 4.63
N ALA A 240 -2.31 16.08 4.40
CA ALA A 240 -3.48 16.85 4.00
C ALA A 240 -4.05 16.38 2.65
N HIS A 241 -3.18 16.03 1.69
CA HIS A 241 -3.61 15.44 0.41
C HIS A 241 -4.33 14.11 0.64
N TYR A 242 -3.72 13.16 1.36
CA TYR A 242 -4.37 11.87 1.65
C TYR A 242 -5.70 12.02 2.40
N ILE A 243 -5.78 12.97 3.34
CA ILE A 243 -7.03 13.29 4.04
C ILE A 243 -8.10 13.79 3.06
N SER A 244 -7.74 14.68 2.14
CA SER A 244 -8.70 15.26 1.20
C SER A 244 -9.19 14.31 0.13
N GLU A 245 -8.31 13.42 -0.35
CA GLU A 245 -8.63 12.51 -1.46
C GLU A 245 -9.31 11.22 -0.99
N TYR A 246 -8.82 10.62 0.09
CA TYR A 246 -9.28 9.27 0.48
C TYR A 246 -10.34 9.27 1.57
N LEU A 247 -10.25 10.14 2.59
CA LEU A 247 -11.23 10.13 3.68
C LEU A 247 -12.68 10.39 3.26
N PRO A 248 -12.99 11.22 2.25
CA PRO A 248 -14.37 11.37 1.78
C PRO A 248 -14.99 10.09 1.23
N SER A 249 -14.15 9.15 0.77
CA SER A 249 -14.56 7.85 0.21
C SER A 249 -14.64 6.73 1.24
N ILE A 250 -14.18 6.97 2.49
CA ILE A 250 -14.18 5.98 3.56
C ILE A 250 -15.42 6.18 4.43
N ASP A 251 -16.12 5.08 4.75
CA ASP A 251 -17.16 5.11 5.80
C ASP A 251 -16.51 5.41 7.14
N LEU A 252 -16.84 6.56 7.74
CA LEU A 252 -16.20 7.05 8.96
C LEU A 252 -16.38 6.09 10.15
N ASN A 253 -17.41 5.21 10.13
CA ASN A 253 -17.55 4.15 11.12
C ASN A 253 -16.38 3.15 11.08
N MET A 254 -15.67 3.06 9.95
CA MET A 254 -14.54 2.17 9.74
C MET A 254 -13.19 2.83 10.05
N VAL A 255 -13.19 4.08 10.52
CA VAL A 255 -12.02 4.81 11.03
C VAL A 255 -12.13 4.89 12.55
N CYS A 256 -11.41 4.02 13.22
CA CYS A 256 -11.40 3.91 14.68
C CYS A 256 -10.27 4.74 15.28
N ILE A 257 -10.54 5.43 16.38
CA ILE A 257 -9.57 6.16 17.19
C ILE A 257 -9.66 5.76 18.65
N ILE A 258 -8.51 5.69 19.32
CA ILE A 258 -8.40 5.55 20.79
C ILE A 258 -7.76 6.82 21.35
N GLN A 259 -8.35 7.38 22.37
CA GLN A 259 -7.92 8.61 23.02
C GLN A 259 -7.77 8.42 24.54
N GLU A 260 -6.88 9.16 25.14
CA GLU A 260 -6.86 9.37 26.59
C GLU A 260 -8.13 10.17 26.99
N ALA A 261 -8.89 9.68 27.96
CA ALA A 261 -10.17 10.30 28.33
C ALA A 261 -10.00 11.69 28.95
N ASP A 262 -8.89 11.92 29.68
CA ASP A 262 -8.64 13.18 30.39
C ASP A 262 -8.13 14.27 29.45
N THR A 263 -7.23 13.93 28.54
CA THR A 263 -6.52 14.90 27.67
C THR A 263 -7.16 15.01 26.30
N GLY A 264 -7.90 13.98 25.84
CA GLY A 264 -8.36 13.85 24.47
C GLY A 264 -7.25 13.56 23.46
N GLU A 265 -6.03 13.26 23.93
CA GLU A 265 -4.91 12.92 23.06
C GLU A 265 -5.13 11.58 22.37
N LEU A 266 -4.81 11.54 21.09
CA LEU A 266 -4.90 10.34 20.27
C LEU A 266 -3.71 9.42 20.57
N VAL A 267 -3.98 8.14 20.88
CA VAL A 267 -2.96 7.14 21.19
C VAL A 267 -2.92 5.98 20.20
N ALA A 268 -4.02 5.70 19.52
CA ALA A 268 -4.06 4.68 18.48
C ALA A 268 -5.13 4.98 17.43
N THR A 269 -4.98 4.40 16.26
CA THR A 269 -5.94 4.47 15.17
C THR A 269 -5.95 3.18 14.36
N ALA A 270 -7.09 2.89 13.73
CA ALA A 270 -7.24 1.88 12.69
C ALA A 270 -8.12 2.42 11.57
N ILE A 271 -7.68 2.21 10.33
CA ILE A 271 -8.40 2.61 9.13
C ILE A 271 -8.67 1.37 8.29
N SER A 272 -9.92 1.19 7.91
CA SER A 272 -10.38 0.10 7.06
C SER A 272 -11.40 0.59 6.05
N MET A 273 -11.62 -0.19 5.00
CA MET A 273 -12.65 0.10 3.99
C MET A 273 -13.16 -1.18 3.33
N PRO A 274 -14.34 -1.18 2.70
CA PRO A 274 -14.76 -2.30 1.86
C PRO A 274 -13.73 -2.55 0.75
N SER A 275 -13.44 -3.81 0.42
CA SER A 275 -12.49 -4.13 -0.65
C SER A 275 -12.98 -3.61 -1.99
N MET A 276 -12.19 -2.76 -2.63
CA MET A 276 -12.59 -2.08 -3.87
C MET A 276 -12.16 -2.85 -5.12
N THR A 277 -11.43 -3.95 -4.99
CA THR A 277 -10.84 -4.67 -6.13
C THR A 277 -11.85 -5.05 -7.20
N ARG A 278 -13.00 -5.62 -6.81
CA ARG A 278 -14.03 -6.00 -7.80
C ARG A 278 -14.69 -4.79 -8.46
N ALA A 279 -14.83 -3.69 -7.74
CA ALA A 279 -15.32 -2.43 -8.31
C ALA A 279 -14.32 -1.85 -9.31
N LEU A 280 -13.03 -1.85 -8.97
CA LEU A 280 -11.94 -1.42 -9.87
C LEU A 280 -11.84 -2.30 -11.12
N GLN A 281 -12.00 -3.62 -10.98
CA GLN A 281 -12.04 -4.53 -12.14
C GLN A 281 -13.19 -4.18 -13.08
N ARG A 282 -14.41 -3.91 -12.56
CA ARG A 282 -15.57 -3.48 -13.36
C ARG A 282 -15.34 -2.11 -14.01
N ALA A 283 -14.69 -1.20 -13.31
CA ALA A 283 -14.32 0.12 -13.81
C ALA A 283 -13.11 0.10 -14.76
N HIS A 284 -12.41 -1.05 -14.91
CA HIS A 284 -11.15 -1.17 -15.64
C HIS A 284 -10.09 -0.15 -15.21
N GLY A 285 -10.04 0.19 -13.90
CA GLY A 285 -9.12 1.16 -13.33
C GLY A 285 -9.38 2.62 -13.75
N ARG A 286 -10.55 2.94 -14.34
CA ARG A 286 -10.92 4.29 -14.81
C ARG A 286 -12.14 4.78 -14.06
N LEU A 287 -12.01 5.88 -13.33
CA LEU A 287 -13.14 6.47 -12.62
C LEU A 287 -14.09 7.22 -13.56
N PHE A 288 -13.56 7.89 -14.59
CA PHE A 288 -14.36 8.67 -15.52
C PHE A 288 -14.50 7.99 -16.89
N PRO A 289 -15.69 8.13 -17.58
CA PRO A 289 -16.86 8.92 -17.14
C PRO A 289 -17.79 8.22 -16.14
N LEU A 290 -17.84 6.87 -16.05
CA LEU A 290 -18.86 6.14 -15.28
C LEU A 290 -18.28 5.13 -14.29
N GLY A 291 -16.95 4.95 -14.23
CA GLY A 291 -16.32 3.95 -13.36
C GLY A 291 -16.54 4.24 -11.87
N TRP A 292 -16.65 5.50 -11.49
CA TRP A 292 -16.95 5.92 -10.12
C TRP A 292 -18.28 5.35 -9.58
N ILE A 293 -19.23 5.01 -10.46
CA ILE A 293 -20.50 4.37 -10.07
C ILE A 293 -20.24 3.02 -9.43
N HIS A 294 -19.30 2.23 -9.98
CA HIS A 294 -18.92 0.93 -9.40
C HIS A 294 -18.27 1.06 -8.03
N MET A 295 -17.54 2.16 -7.79
CA MET A 295 -16.94 2.45 -6.48
C MET A 295 -18.04 2.80 -5.47
N LEU A 296 -18.97 3.71 -5.81
CA LEU A 296 -20.09 4.05 -4.96
C LEU A 296 -21.00 2.85 -4.68
N ASP A 297 -21.22 1.99 -5.69
CA ASP A 297 -21.99 0.76 -5.55
C ASP A 297 -21.39 -0.14 -4.46
N ALA A 298 -20.06 -0.36 -4.50
CA ALA A 298 -19.36 -1.17 -3.50
C ALA A 298 -19.32 -0.53 -2.10
N LEU A 299 -19.31 0.80 -2.02
CA LEU A 299 -19.30 1.52 -0.74
C LEU A 299 -20.67 1.54 -0.06
N HIS A 300 -21.77 1.67 -0.83
CA HIS A 300 -23.06 2.03 -0.26
C HIS A 300 -24.18 1.02 -0.50
N TRP A 301 -24.18 0.29 -1.64
CA TRP A 301 -25.33 -0.53 -2.03
C TRP A 301 -25.02 -2.03 -2.06
N HIS A 302 -23.99 -2.44 -2.79
CA HIS A 302 -23.60 -3.84 -2.91
C HIS A 302 -22.20 -4.04 -2.32
N ARG A 303 -22.12 -3.92 -0.98
CA ARG A 303 -20.84 -4.06 -0.27
C ARG A 303 -20.23 -5.44 -0.51
N PRO A 304 -18.91 -5.52 -0.73
CA PRO A 304 -18.20 -6.78 -0.84
C PRO A 304 -18.20 -7.53 0.49
N GLU A 305 -17.99 -8.83 0.46
CA GLU A 305 -17.86 -9.65 1.66
C GLU A 305 -16.53 -9.47 2.39
N ILE A 306 -15.60 -8.72 1.79
CA ILE A 306 -14.23 -8.50 2.28
C ILE A 306 -14.09 -7.05 2.74
N VAL A 307 -13.53 -6.86 3.93
CA VAL A 307 -13.03 -5.58 4.43
C VAL A 307 -11.50 -5.56 4.34
N ASP A 308 -10.95 -4.50 3.79
CA ASP A 308 -9.51 -4.24 3.74
C ASP A 308 -9.08 -3.49 5.01
N LEU A 309 -8.18 -4.09 5.80
CA LEU A 309 -7.58 -3.48 6.98
C LEU A 309 -6.29 -2.77 6.54
N MET A 310 -6.41 -1.47 6.26
CA MET A 310 -5.37 -0.71 5.59
C MET A 310 -4.25 -0.28 6.52
N LEU A 311 -4.59 0.33 7.65
CA LEU A 311 -3.64 0.94 8.56
C LEU A 311 -4.04 0.69 10.01
N ILE A 312 -3.07 0.28 10.84
CA ILE A 312 -3.18 0.26 12.29
C ILE A 312 -1.92 0.90 12.85
N ALA A 313 -2.09 1.91 13.67
CA ALA A 313 -0.97 2.59 14.32
C ALA A 313 -1.26 2.81 15.81
N VAL A 314 -0.27 2.52 16.64
CA VAL A 314 -0.28 2.76 18.08
C VAL A 314 0.92 3.60 18.44
N ARG A 315 0.70 4.71 19.14
CA ARG A 315 1.75 5.60 19.62
C ARG A 315 2.84 4.81 20.39
N PRO A 316 4.13 5.02 20.13
CA PRO A 316 5.22 4.17 20.66
C PRO A 316 5.17 3.93 22.17
N ASP A 317 4.82 4.95 22.95
CA ASP A 317 4.69 4.88 24.41
C ASP A 317 3.48 4.08 24.91
N HIS A 318 2.52 3.78 24.01
CA HIS A 318 1.32 2.97 24.28
C HIS A 318 1.39 1.56 23.66
N GLN A 319 2.44 1.25 22.94
CA GLN A 319 2.64 -0.11 22.40
C GLN A 319 2.80 -1.14 23.54
N ASN A 320 2.48 -2.39 23.25
CA ASN A 320 2.52 -3.53 24.21
C ASN A 320 1.55 -3.41 25.41
N ARG A 321 0.59 -2.50 25.36
CA ARG A 321 -0.46 -2.35 26.39
C ARG A 321 -1.77 -3.05 26.01
N GLY A 322 -1.82 -3.76 24.87
CA GLY A 322 -3.00 -4.51 24.40
C GLY A 322 -4.10 -3.66 23.76
N LEU A 323 -3.79 -2.44 23.28
CA LEU A 323 -4.76 -1.53 22.66
C LEU A 323 -5.47 -2.15 21.43
N ASN A 324 -4.86 -3.15 20.80
CA ASN A 324 -5.49 -3.94 19.75
C ASN A 324 -6.82 -4.59 20.20
N ALA A 325 -6.93 -5.02 21.47
CA ALA A 325 -8.18 -5.55 21.98
C ALA A 325 -9.31 -4.51 21.98
N LEU A 326 -8.99 -3.23 22.26
CA LEU A 326 -9.95 -2.12 22.15
C LEU A 326 -10.38 -1.90 20.70
N LEU A 327 -9.41 -1.86 19.76
CA LEU A 327 -9.71 -1.71 18.33
C LEU A 327 -10.61 -2.83 17.83
N PHE A 328 -10.29 -4.10 18.14
CA PHE A 328 -11.08 -5.25 17.72
C PHE A 328 -12.47 -5.30 18.35
N SER A 329 -12.55 -5.00 19.66
CA SER A 329 -13.85 -4.96 20.35
C SER A 329 -14.79 -3.89 19.79
N HIS A 330 -14.24 -2.82 19.21
CA HIS A 330 -14.99 -1.75 18.58
C HIS A 330 -15.33 -2.07 17.12
N LEU A 331 -14.35 -2.51 16.32
CA LEU A 331 -14.52 -2.66 14.88
C LEU A 331 -15.22 -3.95 14.45
N ILE A 332 -14.97 -5.09 15.13
CA ILE A 332 -15.59 -6.38 14.76
C ILE A 332 -17.12 -6.30 14.69
N PRO A 333 -17.86 -5.73 15.68
CA PRO A 333 -19.30 -5.58 15.59
C PRO A 333 -19.76 -4.72 14.41
N ILE A 334 -19.00 -3.66 14.08
CA ILE A 334 -19.28 -2.80 12.93
C ILE A 334 -19.15 -3.61 11.64
N TYR A 335 -18.08 -4.38 11.49
CA TYR A 335 -17.87 -5.23 10.32
C TYR A 335 -18.95 -6.30 10.17
N GLN A 336 -19.38 -6.91 11.28
CA GLN A 336 -20.48 -7.88 11.30
C GLN A 336 -21.81 -7.25 10.86
N GLN A 337 -22.15 -6.07 11.38
CA GLN A 337 -23.36 -5.32 11.00
C GLN A 337 -23.33 -4.90 9.52
N MET A 338 -22.16 -4.63 8.99
CA MET A 338 -21.96 -4.31 7.57
C MET A 338 -21.98 -5.54 6.65
N GLY A 339 -21.98 -6.76 7.21
CA GLY A 339 -22.09 -8.02 6.46
C GLY A 339 -20.77 -8.57 5.95
N PHE A 340 -19.61 -8.07 6.41
CA PHE A 340 -18.31 -8.61 6.02
C PHE A 340 -18.12 -10.02 6.57
N LYS A 341 -17.58 -10.91 5.71
CA LYS A 341 -17.26 -12.31 6.04
C LYS A 341 -15.76 -12.54 6.23
N TYR A 342 -14.96 -11.70 5.61
CA TYR A 342 -13.50 -11.78 5.66
C TYR A 342 -12.88 -10.41 5.86
N ALA A 343 -11.73 -10.39 6.52
CA ALA A 343 -10.87 -9.21 6.60
C ALA A 343 -9.51 -9.54 5.95
N VAL A 344 -9.02 -8.67 5.08
CA VAL A 344 -7.70 -8.76 4.48
C VAL A 344 -6.81 -7.71 5.12
N VAL A 345 -5.71 -8.15 5.71
CA VAL A 345 -4.69 -7.29 6.31
C VAL A 345 -3.71 -6.88 5.22
N TYR A 346 -3.49 -5.57 5.08
CA TYR A 346 -2.52 -5.03 4.13
C TYR A 346 -1.09 -5.49 4.47
N PRO A 347 -0.15 -5.39 3.51
CA PRO A 347 1.19 -5.92 3.66
C PRO A 347 1.86 -5.48 4.96
N GLN A 348 2.34 -6.45 5.72
CA GLN A 348 3.08 -6.23 6.96
C GLN A 348 4.49 -6.81 6.83
N LEU A 349 5.51 -6.03 7.18
CA LEU A 349 6.89 -6.50 7.17
C LEU A 349 7.02 -7.80 8.00
N GLU A 350 7.62 -8.84 7.44
CA GLU A 350 7.86 -10.11 8.15
C GLU A 350 8.70 -9.93 9.42
N THR A 351 9.55 -8.90 9.45
CA THR A 351 10.38 -8.55 10.60
C THR A 351 9.61 -7.83 11.70
N ASN A 352 8.40 -7.31 11.41
CA ASN A 352 7.49 -6.74 12.38
C ASN A 352 6.62 -7.83 13.02
N SER A 353 7.24 -8.72 13.79
CA SER A 353 6.56 -9.84 14.45
C SER A 353 5.34 -9.42 15.29
N ARG A 354 5.34 -8.19 15.82
CA ARG A 354 4.20 -7.65 16.58
C ARG A 354 3.00 -7.32 15.68
N GLY A 355 3.28 -6.77 14.50
CA GLY A 355 2.23 -6.49 13.52
C GLY A 355 1.64 -7.79 12.99
N VAL A 356 2.49 -8.71 12.55
CA VAL A 356 2.07 -10.02 12.02
C VAL A 356 1.31 -10.84 13.07
N GLY A 357 1.81 -10.91 14.31
CA GLY A 357 1.16 -11.67 15.40
C GLY A 357 -0.07 -10.98 16.03
N LEU A 358 -0.41 -9.77 15.58
CA LEU A 358 -1.56 -9.02 16.09
C LEU A 358 -2.89 -9.80 15.94
N TRP A 359 -2.97 -10.64 14.93
CA TRP A 359 -4.16 -11.35 14.47
C TRP A 359 -4.24 -12.81 14.93
N ASP A 360 -3.22 -13.34 15.64
CA ASP A 360 -3.11 -14.77 15.98
C ASP A 360 -4.34 -15.34 16.67
N ASP A 361 -4.95 -14.56 17.59
CA ASP A 361 -6.18 -14.97 18.28
C ASP A 361 -7.41 -15.10 17.34
N LEU A 362 -7.32 -14.61 16.09
CA LEU A 362 -8.37 -14.70 15.07
C LEU A 362 -8.06 -15.76 14.00
N SER A 363 -7.03 -16.59 14.21
CA SER A 363 -6.62 -17.66 13.30
C SER A 363 -6.41 -17.20 11.85
N PRO A 364 -5.52 -16.24 11.60
CA PRO A 364 -5.24 -15.74 10.28
C PRO A 364 -4.61 -16.80 9.39
N ARG A 365 -4.84 -16.70 8.08
CA ARG A 365 -4.09 -17.43 7.06
C ARG A 365 -3.23 -16.43 6.28
N THR A 366 -1.92 -16.66 6.19
CA THR A 366 -1.10 -15.95 5.19
C THR A 366 -1.57 -16.39 3.82
N HIS A 367 -2.05 -15.43 3.03
CA HIS A 367 -2.60 -15.73 1.71
C HIS A 367 -1.75 -15.16 0.58
N ARG A 368 -0.97 -14.12 0.85
CA ARG A 368 -0.01 -13.56 -0.09
C ARG A 368 1.28 -13.19 0.62
N ARG A 369 2.38 -13.23 -0.15
CA ARG A 369 3.69 -12.73 0.28
C ARG A 369 4.31 -11.92 -0.84
N ARG A 370 4.94 -10.82 -0.46
CA ARG A 370 5.65 -9.92 -1.38
C ARG A 370 7.10 -9.78 -0.97
N ARG A 371 7.98 -9.55 -1.95
CA ARG A 371 9.41 -9.41 -1.72
C ARG A 371 9.94 -8.13 -2.32
N CYS A 372 10.70 -7.38 -1.53
CA CYS A 372 11.62 -6.39 -2.03
C CYS A 372 12.94 -7.08 -2.39
N TYR A 373 13.42 -6.82 -3.60
CA TYR A 373 14.68 -7.33 -4.11
C TYR A 373 15.77 -6.25 -4.05
N THR A 374 17.02 -6.65 -3.93
CA THR A 374 18.17 -5.75 -3.94
C THR A 374 19.36 -6.36 -4.63
N LYS A 375 20.25 -5.48 -5.16
CA LYS A 375 21.51 -5.87 -5.78
C LYS A 375 22.50 -4.69 -5.69
N PRO A 376 23.83 -4.90 -5.53
CA PRO A 376 24.83 -3.86 -5.75
C PRO A 376 24.75 -3.29 -7.18
N LEU A 377 25.12 -2.00 -7.36
CA LEU A 377 25.20 -1.33 -8.66
C LEU A 377 26.54 -1.55 -9.35
#